data_ab85e8a3c0609c879b33dd235ed54efa
#
_entry.id   ab85e8a3c0609c879b33dd235ed54efa
#
_cell.length_a   1.000
_cell.length_b   1.000
_cell.length_c   1.000
_cell.angle_alpha   90.00
_cell.angle_beta   90.00
_cell.angle_gamma   90.00
#
_symmetry.space_group_name_H-M   'P 1'
#
loop_
_entity.id
_entity.type
_entity.pdbx_description
1 polymer ?
#
loop_
_entity_poly.entity_id
_entity_poly.type
_entity_poly.pdbx_seq_one_letter_code
_entity_poly.pdbx_strand_id
1 'polypeptide(L)'
;MKNKTKLCGQEGFNQFYSDLFGPRWEALKESFFQENQSVEYKIQNCESYFLDSASVFAALCLPLQDAQNILDLCAAPGGKTLVLASRMPEDAKLFSNERSTSRVSRLKKVVETCLPGQINERVKVSCSDGSTWCKRQSECFDRILLDAPCSSERHVIQDKKYLDSWSPSRIKTVSMEQWALLSSAY
;
A
#
# COMPACT_ATOMS: atom_id res chain seq x y z
N MET A 1 -23.55 29.48 18.76
CA MET A 1 -22.46 28.70 18.07
C MET A 1 -22.04 27.59 19.03
N LYS A 2 -22.33 26.32 18.74
CA LYS A 2 -21.85 25.20 19.56
C LYS A 2 -20.34 25.08 19.34
N ASN A 3 -19.55 25.26 20.42
CA ASN A 3 -18.14 24.91 20.41
C ASN A 3 -18.01 23.45 20.00
N LYS A 4 -17.61 23.18 18.74
CA LYS A 4 -17.22 21.84 18.35
C LYS A 4 -15.92 21.53 19.09
N THR A 5 -16.01 20.72 20.12
CA THR A 5 -14.84 20.17 20.81
C THR A 5 -13.93 19.57 19.75
N LYS A 6 -12.71 20.04 19.69
CA LYS A 6 -11.73 19.58 18.68
C LYS A 6 -11.39 18.13 19.02
N LEU A 7 -11.85 17.18 18.21
CA LEU A 7 -11.49 15.77 18.36
C LEU A 7 -9.98 15.61 18.23
N CYS A 8 -9.30 15.11 19.26
CA CYS A 8 -7.86 14.84 19.23
C CYS A 8 -7.50 13.77 20.27
N GLY A 9 -6.34 13.15 20.08
CA GLY A 9 -5.83 12.12 20.96
C GLY A 9 -6.73 10.88 21.02
N GLN A 10 -6.54 10.08 22.06
CA GLN A 10 -7.26 8.82 22.24
C GLN A 10 -8.77 8.96 22.31
N GLU A 11 -9.26 9.96 23.03
CA GLU A 11 -10.71 10.20 23.14
C GLU A 11 -11.28 10.62 21.78
N GLY A 12 -10.62 11.54 21.09
CA GLY A 12 -11.04 11.98 19.77
C GLY A 12 -11.00 10.87 18.74
N PHE A 13 -10.01 9.98 18.80
CA PHE A 13 -9.90 8.78 17.97
C PHE A 13 -11.10 7.85 18.19
N ASN A 14 -11.35 7.47 19.43
CA ASN A 14 -12.48 6.58 19.75
C ASN A 14 -13.83 7.20 19.36
N GLN A 15 -14.07 8.48 19.67
CA GLN A 15 -15.31 9.16 19.31
C GLN A 15 -15.51 9.19 17.78
N PHE A 16 -14.46 9.55 17.02
CA PHE A 16 -14.53 9.64 15.57
C PHE A 16 -14.93 8.30 14.93
N TYR A 17 -14.27 7.21 15.35
CA TYR A 17 -14.54 5.90 14.78
C TYR A 17 -15.81 5.26 15.30
N SER A 18 -16.21 5.56 16.54
CA SER A 18 -17.52 5.17 17.08
C SER A 18 -18.66 5.83 16.31
N ASP A 19 -18.54 7.12 16.00
CA ASP A 19 -19.54 7.84 15.18
C ASP A 19 -19.61 7.28 13.74
N LEU A 20 -18.46 6.86 13.19
CA LEU A 20 -18.37 6.34 11.82
C LEU A 20 -18.89 4.90 11.69
N PHE A 21 -18.51 4.01 12.59
CA PHE A 21 -18.78 2.58 12.50
C PHE A 21 -19.91 2.10 13.41
N GLY A 22 -20.38 2.96 14.33
CA GLY A 22 -21.45 2.62 15.27
C GLY A 22 -21.13 1.37 16.10
N PRO A 23 -22.07 0.43 16.23
CA PRO A 23 -21.89 -0.79 17.04
C PRO A 23 -20.73 -1.68 16.60
N ARG A 24 -20.23 -1.51 15.37
CA ARG A 24 -19.12 -2.30 14.84
C ARG A 24 -17.75 -1.83 15.37
N TRP A 25 -17.69 -0.64 15.96
CA TRP A 25 -16.40 -0.03 16.33
C TRP A 25 -15.61 -0.88 17.33
N GLU A 26 -16.24 -1.38 18.39
CA GLU A 26 -15.51 -2.15 19.40
C GLU A 26 -14.90 -3.43 18.83
N ALA A 27 -15.64 -4.18 18.01
CA ALA A 27 -15.13 -5.38 17.37
C ALA A 27 -13.98 -5.07 16.37
N LEU A 28 -14.09 -3.96 15.62
CA LEU A 28 -13.01 -3.50 14.74
C LEU A 28 -11.77 -3.10 15.53
N LYS A 29 -11.95 -2.38 16.62
CA LYS A 29 -10.89 -1.95 17.52
C LYS A 29 -10.14 -3.14 18.12
N GLU A 30 -10.85 -4.14 18.61
CA GLU A 30 -10.26 -5.37 19.12
C GLU A 30 -9.44 -6.10 18.04
N SER A 31 -9.91 -6.12 16.80
CA SER A 31 -9.19 -6.75 15.68
C SER A 31 -7.83 -6.11 15.39
N PHE A 32 -7.63 -4.83 15.71
CA PHE A 32 -6.35 -4.15 15.54
C PHE A 32 -5.24 -4.68 16.47
N PHE A 33 -5.62 -5.34 17.58
CA PHE A 33 -4.67 -5.92 18.52
C PHE A 33 -4.39 -7.41 18.27
N GLN A 34 -5.12 -8.03 17.35
CA GLN A 34 -4.82 -9.41 16.94
C GLN A 34 -3.51 -9.47 16.15
N GLU A 35 -2.80 -10.59 16.26
CA GLU A 35 -1.59 -10.81 15.47
C GLU A 35 -1.91 -10.87 13.98
N ASN A 36 -1.04 -10.26 13.18
CA ASN A 36 -1.13 -10.38 11.73
C ASN A 36 -0.70 -11.78 11.29
N GLN A 37 -1.51 -12.40 10.46
CA GLN A 37 -1.13 -13.63 9.79
C GLN A 37 -0.17 -13.31 8.65
N SER A 38 1.12 -13.46 8.91
CA SER A 38 2.15 -13.34 7.90
C SER A 38 2.32 -14.67 7.18
N VAL A 39 2.36 -14.63 5.86
CA VAL A 39 2.62 -15.79 5.01
C VAL A 39 4.01 -15.67 4.39
N GLU A 40 4.71 -16.79 4.31
CA GLU A 40 5.97 -16.87 3.59
C GLU A 40 5.69 -16.88 2.08
N TYR A 41 6.31 -15.96 1.35
CA TYR A 41 6.27 -15.91 -0.09
C TYR A 41 7.67 -16.15 -0.63
N LYS A 42 7.83 -17.27 -1.33
CA LYS A 42 9.11 -17.70 -1.88
C LYS A 42 8.97 -18.04 -3.35
N ILE A 43 9.86 -17.52 -4.16
CA ILE A 43 9.90 -17.75 -5.59
C ILE A 43 11.19 -18.54 -5.91
N GLN A 44 11.02 -19.78 -6.33
CA GLN A 44 12.13 -20.70 -6.66
C GLN A 44 13.17 -20.76 -5.51
N ASN A 45 14.45 -20.58 -5.82
CA ASN A 45 15.56 -20.64 -4.87
C ASN A 45 15.98 -19.26 -4.31
N CYS A 46 15.11 -18.24 -4.44
CA CYS A 46 15.38 -16.90 -3.90
C CYS A 46 15.12 -16.81 -2.39
N GLU A 47 15.47 -15.68 -1.80
CA GLU A 47 15.15 -15.41 -0.40
C GLU A 47 13.64 -15.36 -0.17
N SER A 48 13.20 -15.83 0.99
CA SER A 48 11.81 -15.75 1.40
C SER A 48 11.45 -14.34 1.83
N TYR A 49 10.26 -13.90 1.45
CA TYR A 49 9.66 -12.66 1.91
C TYR A 49 8.39 -12.93 2.70
N PHE A 50 8.24 -12.31 3.87
CA PHE A 50 7.06 -12.47 4.70
C PHE A 50 6.14 -11.26 4.53
N LEU A 51 4.90 -11.51 4.14
CA LEU A 51 3.90 -10.47 3.97
C LEU A 51 2.54 -10.89 4.52
N ASP A 52 1.70 -9.92 4.80
CA ASP A 52 0.33 -10.12 5.24
C ASP A 52 -0.49 -10.83 4.15
N SER A 53 -1.28 -11.81 4.55
CA SER A 53 -2.15 -12.58 3.66
C SER A 53 -3.14 -11.71 2.88
N ALA A 54 -3.66 -10.63 3.47
CA ALA A 54 -4.52 -9.67 2.78
C ALA A 54 -3.78 -8.91 1.67
N SER A 55 -2.49 -8.64 1.86
CA SER A 55 -1.62 -8.03 0.83
C SER A 55 -1.41 -8.98 -0.35
N VAL A 56 -1.22 -10.28 -0.08
CA VAL A 56 -1.16 -11.31 -1.14
C VAL A 56 -2.47 -11.32 -1.92
N PHE A 57 -3.59 -11.41 -1.20
CA PHE A 57 -4.91 -11.46 -1.82
C PHE A 57 -5.20 -10.24 -2.70
N ALA A 58 -4.89 -9.03 -2.21
CA ALA A 58 -5.07 -7.80 -2.99
C ALA A 58 -4.30 -7.83 -4.32
N ALA A 59 -3.04 -8.29 -4.31
CA ALA A 59 -2.25 -8.42 -5.53
C ALA A 59 -2.76 -9.55 -6.46
N LEU A 60 -3.31 -10.63 -5.88
CA LEU A 60 -3.93 -11.73 -6.65
C LEU A 60 -5.21 -11.30 -7.38
N CYS A 61 -5.94 -10.32 -6.86
CA CYS A 61 -7.16 -9.81 -7.49
C CYS A 61 -6.90 -9.03 -8.79
N LEU A 62 -5.66 -8.59 -9.05
CA LEU A 62 -5.35 -7.94 -10.31
C LEU A 62 -5.22 -8.98 -11.44
N PRO A 63 -6.08 -8.96 -12.47
CA PRO A 63 -5.96 -9.86 -13.60
C PRO A 63 -4.75 -9.45 -14.46
N LEU A 64 -3.80 -10.36 -14.67
CA LEU A 64 -2.58 -10.08 -15.42
C LEU A 64 -2.54 -10.73 -16.81
N GLN A 65 -3.59 -11.47 -17.17
CA GLN A 65 -3.70 -12.08 -18.51
C GLN A 65 -3.60 -10.97 -19.58
N ASP A 66 -2.81 -11.23 -20.60
CA ASP A 66 -2.61 -10.35 -21.75
C ASP A 66 -2.02 -8.96 -21.41
N ALA A 67 -1.57 -8.74 -20.17
CA ALA A 67 -0.91 -7.50 -19.79
C ALA A 67 0.54 -7.48 -20.30
N GLN A 68 0.98 -6.36 -20.86
CA GLN A 68 2.34 -6.12 -21.29
C GLN A 68 3.07 -5.14 -20.37
N ASN A 69 2.38 -4.11 -19.91
CA ASN A 69 2.91 -3.10 -19.00
C ASN A 69 2.07 -3.01 -17.75
N ILE A 70 2.64 -3.43 -16.63
CA ILE A 70 1.98 -3.47 -15.33
C ILE A 70 2.62 -2.40 -14.44
N LEU A 71 1.81 -1.65 -13.70
CA LEU A 71 2.28 -0.66 -12.73
C LEU A 71 1.86 -1.03 -11.31
N ASP A 72 2.82 -1.08 -10.40
CA ASP A 72 2.62 -1.03 -8.95
C ASP A 72 2.95 0.40 -8.49
N LEU A 73 1.91 1.23 -8.30
CA LEU A 73 2.09 2.69 -8.18
C LEU A 73 2.64 3.15 -6.82
N CYS A 74 2.39 2.37 -5.75
CA CYS A 74 2.85 2.62 -4.38
C CYS A 74 3.54 1.36 -3.81
N ALA A 75 4.58 0.90 -4.49
CA ALA A 75 5.10 -0.46 -4.41
C ALA A 75 5.80 -0.86 -3.11
N ALA A 76 6.42 0.11 -2.40
CA ALA A 76 7.24 -0.25 -1.25
C ALA A 76 6.39 -0.76 -0.05
N PRO A 77 6.88 -1.77 0.66
CA PRO A 77 8.25 -2.30 0.66
C PRO A 77 8.57 -3.37 -0.41
N GLY A 78 7.60 -3.81 -1.26
CA GLY A 78 7.85 -4.72 -2.36
C GLY A 78 7.07 -6.04 -2.34
N GLY A 79 6.35 -6.34 -1.26
CA GLY A 79 5.63 -7.62 -1.15
C GLY A 79 4.60 -7.84 -2.26
N LYS A 80 3.77 -6.84 -2.58
CA LYS A 80 2.81 -6.92 -3.70
C LYS A 80 3.51 -6.98 -5.05
N THR A 81 4.63 -6.25 -5.21
CA THR A 81 5.51 -6.33 -6.39
C THR A 81 5.97 -7.76 -6.65
N LEU A 82 6.37 -8.53 -5.61
CA LEU A 82 6.77 -9.93 -5.75
C LEU A 82 5.62 -10.80 -6.27
N VAL A 83 4.42 -10.60 -5.73
CA VAL A 83 3.22 -11.36 -6.16
C VAL A 83 2.89 -11.05 -7.63
N LEU A 84 2.93 -9.78 -8.04
CA LEU A 84 2.70 -9.39 -9.43
C LEU A 84 3.78 -9.96 -10.35
N ALA A 85 5.06 -9.80 -9.98
CA ALA A 85 6.20 -10.24 -10.77
C ALA A 85 6.19 -11.76 -11.03
N SER A 86 5.80 -12.55 -10.03
CA SER A 86 5.74 -14.02 -10.16
C SER A 86 4.60 -14.53 -11.06
N ARG A 87 3.63 -13.67 -11.36
CA ARG A 87 2.41 -14.01 -12.11
C ARG A 87 2.28 -13.29 -13.45
N MET A 88 3.12 -12.30 -13.71
CA MET A 88 3.05 -11.56 -14.97
C MET A 88 3.43 -12.45 -16.17
N PRO A 89 2.86 -12.23 -17.36
CA PRO A 89 3.25 -12.89 -18.58
C PRO A 89 4.77 -12.80 -18.86
N GLU A 90 5.31 -13.76 -19.60
CA GLU A 90 6.76 -13.83 -19.88
C GLU A 90 7.31 -12.59 -20.59
N ASP A 91 6.51 -11.97 -21.46
CA ASP A 91 6.89 -10.76 -22.19
C ASP A 91 6.53 -9.46 -21.45
N ALA A 92 5.83 -9.54 -20.33
CA ALA A 92 5.37 -8.38 -19.59
C ALA A 92 6.51 -7.69 -18.82
N LYS A 93 6.34 -6.38 -18.60
CA LYS A 93 7.20 -5.54 -17.77
C LYS A 93 6.40 -5.03 -16.57
N LEU A 94 7.02 -5.05 -15.40
CA LEU A 94 6.46 -4.50 -14.18
C LEU A 94 7.22 -3.23 -13.79
N PHE A 95 6.49 -2.14 -13.63
CA PHE A 95 7.01 -0.87 -13.14
C PHE A 95 6.57 -0.71 -11.68
N SER A 96 7.53 -0.61 -10.78
CA SER A 96 7.28 -0.51 -9.33
C SER A 96 7.75 0.84 -8.84
N ASN A 97 6.79 1.72 -8.56
CA ASN A 97 7.05 3.10 -8.14
C ASN A 97 6.87 3.30 -6.65
N GLU A 98 7.70 4.14 -6.07
CA GLU A 98 7.56 4.60 -4.69
C GLU A 98 8.07 6.04 -4.58
N ARG A 99 7.37 6.89 -3.83
CA ARG A 99 7.74 8.29 -3.64
C ARG A 99 8.91 8.48 -2.67
N SER A 100 8.99 7.67 -1.64
CA SER A 100 9.99 7.79 -0.58
C SER A 100 11.31 7.13 -0.95
N THR A 101 12.39 7.89 -1.01
CA THR A 101 13.74 7.41 -1.33
C THR A 101 14.20 6.29 -0.38
N SER A 102 13.91 6.41 0.93
CA SER A 102 14.25 5.38 1.91
C SER A 102 13.46 4.09 1.69
N ARG A 103 12.20 4.18 1.26
CA ARG A 103 11.37 3.02 0.96
C ARG A 103 11.74 2.38 -0.39
N VAL A 104 12.16 3.18 -1.37
CA VAL A 104 12.71 2.68 -2.65
C VAL A 104 13.91 1.78 -2.42
N SER A 105 14.79 2.11 -1.48
CA SER A 105 15.96 1.28 -1.16
C SER A 105 15.55 -0.11 -0.64
N ARG A 106 14.49 -0.19 0.16
CA ARG A 106 13.92 -1.47 0.59
C ARG A 106 13.30 -2.24 -0.57
N LEU A 107 12.51 -1.56 -1.40
CA LEU A 107 11.88 -2.15 -2.58
C LEU A 107 12.93 -2.76 -3.52
N LYS A 108 14.01 -2.03 -3.82
CA LYS A 108 15.13 -2.54 -4.63
C LYS A 108 15.75 -3.80 -4.03
N LYS A 109 16.04 -3.78 -2.72
CA LYS A 109 16.60 -4.95 -2.04
C LYS A 109 15.66 -6.16 -2.15
N VAL A 110 14.36 -5.99 -1.94
CA VAL A 110 13.37 -7.07 -2.05
C VAL A 110 13.33 -7.62 -3.47
N VAL A 111 13.31 -6.77 -4.49
CA VAL A 111 13.33 -7.17 -5.91
C VAL A 111 14.61 -7.94 -6.24
N GLU A 112 15.78 -7.47 -5.77
CA GLU A 112 17.08 -8.09 -6.03
C GLU A 112 17.25 -9.44 -5.34
N THR A 113 16.75 -9.63 -4.11
CA THR A 113 16.99 -10.85 -3.33
C THR A 113 15.88 -11.89 -3.47
N CYS A 114 14.64 -11.47 -3.71
CA CYS A 114 13.48 -12.36 -3.71
C CYS A 114 12.96 -12.73 -5.11
N LEU A 115 13.51 -12.15 -6.20
CA LEU A 115 13.14 -12.50 -7.57
C LEU A 115 14.28 -13.23 -8.29
N PRO A 116 13.96 -14.26 -9.08
CA PRO A 116 14.92 -14.85 -10.02
C PRO A 116 15.40 -13.81 -11.04
N GLY A 117 16.67 -13.91 -11.48
CA GLY A 117 17.28 -12.94 -12.40
C GLY A 117 16.43 -12.63 -13.64
N GLN A 118 15.90 -13.65 -14.30
CA GLN A 118 15.04 -13.51 -15.49
C GLN A 118 13.76 -12.70 -15.23
N ILE A 119 13.19 -12.80 -14.03
CA ILE A 119 12.02 -12.01 -13.64
C ILE A 119 12.46 -10.60 -13.23
N ASN A 120 13.54 -10.50 -12.46
CA ASN A 120 14.09 -9.22 -11.99
C ASN A 120 14.41 -8.27 -13.14
N GLU A 121 15.01 -8.75 -14.23
CA GLU A 121 15.34 -7.96 -15.44
C GLU A 121 14.12 -7.25 -16.06
N ARG A 122 12.92 -7.77 -15.80
CA ARG A 122 11.66 -7.21 -16.29
C ARG A 122 10.96 -6.30 -15.27
N VAL A 123 11.53 -6.13 -14.06
CA VAL A 123 11.01 -5.24 -13.02
C VAL A 123 11.81 -3.95 -12.99
N LYS A 124 11.15 -2.82 -13.20
CA LYS A 124 11.76 -1.49 -13.17
C LYS A 124 11.32 -0.73 -11.94
N VAL A 125 12.27 -0.44 -11.04
CA VAL A 125 12.00 0.35 -9.84
C VAL A 125 12.24 1.83 -10.11
N SER A 126 11.25 2.67 -9.78
CA SER A 126 11.33 4.13 -9.91
C SER A 126 11.06 4.83 -8.57
N CYS A 127 11.60 6.05 -8.46
CA CYS A 127 11.37 6.93 -7.33
C CYS A 127 10.72 8.23 -7.81
N SER A 128 9.40 8.32 -7.72
CA SER A 128 8.68 9.52 -8.16
C SER A 128 7.32 9.66 -7.48
N ASP A 129 6.79 10.87 -7.53
CA ASP A 129 5.43 11.15 -7.05
C ASP A 129 4.40 10.59 -8.06
N GLY A 130 3.74 9.50 -7.67
CA GLY A 130 2.71 8.83 -8.47
C GLY A 130 1.50 9.70 -8.78
N SER A 131 1.19 10.69 -7.96
CA SER A 131 0.07 11.61 -8.18
C SER A 131 0.24 12.54 -9.40
N THR A 132 1.45 12.57 -9.98
CA THR A 132 1.79 13.42 -11.13
C THR A 132 2.12 12.64 -12.40
N TRP A 133 2.00 11.33 -12.39
CA TRP A 133 2.36 10.50 -13.55
C TRP A 133 1.51 10.79 -14.77
N CYS A 134 0.21 10.98 -14.61
CA CYS A 134 -0.70 11.34 -15.70
C CYS A 134 -0.31 12.60 -16.49
N LYS A 135 0.53 13.48 -15.88
CA LYS A 135 1.05 14.69 -16.55
C LYS A 135 2.22 14.39 -17.50
N ARG A 136 2.84 13.23 -17.38
CA ARG A 136 4.05 12.85 -18.11
C ARG A 136 3.80 11.69 -19.08
N GLN A 137 2.89 10.79 -18.68
CA GLN A 137 2.58 9.58 -19.42
C GLN A 137 1.07 9.33 -19.29
N SER A 138 0.42 9.01 -20.39
CA SER A 138 -0.98 8.59 -20.44
C SER A 138 -1.09 7.30 -21.23
N GLU A 139 -2.05 6.45 -20.86
CA GLU A 139 -2.37 5.19 -21.55
C GLU A 139 -1.16 4.25 -21.75
N CYS A 140 -0.23 4.22 -20.75
CA CYS A 140 1.02 3.48 -20.85
C CYS A 140 0.97 2.11 -20.18
N PHE A 141 -0.04 1.84 -19.36
CA PHE A 141 -0.15 0.63 -18.56
C PHE A 141 -1.46 -0.08 -18.80
N ASP A 142 -1.38 -1.40 -18.99
CA ASP A 142 -2.55 -2.26 -19.17
C ASP A 142 -3.23 -2.57 -17.85
N ARG A 143 -2.43 -2.62 -16.77
CA ARG A 143 -2.89 -2.94 -15.42
C ARG A 143 -2.16 -2.09 -14.40
N ILE A 144 -2.90 -1.53 -13.46
CA ILE A 144 -2.35 -0.71 -12.38
C ILE A 144 -2.82 -1.26 -11.04
N LEU A 145 -1.87 -1.60 -10.17
CA LEU A 145 -2.13 -1.83 -8.76
C LEU A 145 -1.92 -0.51 -8.01
N LEU A 146 -2.97 0.00 -7.40
CA LEU A 146 -2.90 1.16 -6.51
C LEU A 146 -3.22 0.74 -5.07
N ASP A 147 -2.17 0.39 -4.32
CA ASP A 147 -2.22 0.24 -2.88
C ASP A 147 -1.77 1.54 -2.23
N ALA A 148 -2.67 2.51 -2.21
CA ALA A 148 -2.37 3.88 -1.79
C ALA A 148 -2.04 3.98 -0.28
N PRO A 149 -1.21 4.95 0.12
CA PRO A 149 -0.98 5.24 1.54
C PRO A 149 -2.29 5.41 2.29
N CYS A 150 -2.38 4.85 3.49
CA CYS A 150 -3.54 4.95 4.37
C CYS A 150 -3.18 5.64 5.68
N SER A 151 -4.19 5.93 6.50
CA SER A 151 -4.02 6.55 7.81
C SER A 151 -3.44 5.61 8.88
N SER A 152 -3.37 4.29 8.57
CA SER A 152 -2.70 3.27 9.38
C SER A 152 -3.24 3.18 10.81
N GLU A 153 -4.55 3.07 10.98
CA GLU A 153 -5.25 3.09 12.27
C GLU A 153 -4.73 2.03 13.23
N ARG A 154 -4.42 0.84 12.73
CA ARG A 154 -3.80 -0.22 13.54
C ARG A 154 -2.48 0.26 14.19
N HIS A 155 -1.61 0.89 13.42
CA HIS A 155 -0.36 1.42 13.95
C HIS A 155 -0.60 2.59 14.93
N VAL A 156 -1.56 3.45 14.61
CA VAL A 156 -1.91 4.59 15.47
C VAL A 156 -2.41 4.12 16.83
N ILE A 157 -3.32 3.15 16.88
CA ILE A 157 -3.91 2.69 18.15
C ILE A 157 -2.93 1.89 19.02
N GLN A 158 -1.95 1.22 18.39
CA GLN A 158 -0.93 0.43 19.09
C GLN A 158 0.24 1.27 19.62
N ASP A 159 0.45 2.47 19.11
CA ASP A 159 1.53 3.36 19.53
C ASP A 159 0.97 4.61 20.21
N LYS A 160 1.20 4.71 21.54
CA LYS A 160 0.69 5.81 22.35
C LYS A 160 1.08 7.19 21.80
N LYS A 161 2.29 7.36 21.25
CA LYS A 161 2.76 8.63 20.70
C LYS A 161 1.90 9.09 19.52
N TYR A 162 1.57 8.16 18.61
CA TYR A 162 0.72 8.46 17.46
C TYR A 162 -0.74 8.66 17.87
N LEU A 163 -1.21 7.89 18.85
CA LEU A 163 -2.58 8.01 19.37
C LEU A 163 -2.79 9.34 20.08
N ASP A 164 -1.86 9.76 20.93
CA ASP A 164 -1.94 11.04 21.67
C ASP A 164 -1.92 12.26 20.71
N SER A 165 -1.23 12.14 19.59
CA SER A 165 -1.15 13.22 18.56
C SER A 165 -2.22 13.12 17.47
N TRP A 166 -3.10 12.13 17.53
CA TRP A 166 -4.09 11.88 16.48
C TRP A 166 -5.11 13.02 16.36
N SER A 167 -5.52 13.29 15.13
CA SER A 167 -6.65 14.19 14.82
C SER A 167 -7.27 13.82 13.46
N PRO A 168 -8.54 14.18 13.21
CA PRO A 168 -9.21 13.92 11.93
C PRO A 168 -8.56 14.56 10.71
N SER A 169 -7.73 15.59 10.92
CA SER A 169 -6.99 16.24 9.83
C SER A 169 -6.05 15.29 9.11
N ARG A 170 -5.50 14.30 9.82
CA ARG A 170 -4.68 13.23 9.22
C ARG A 170 -5.46 12.46 8.15
N ILE A 171 -6.69 12.07 8.47
CA ILE A 171 -7.55 11.32 7.54
C ILE A 171 -7.84 12.16 6.29
N LYS A 172 -8.19 13.44 6.49
CA LYS A 172 -8.44 14.35 5.36
C LYS A 172 -7.23 14.48 4.45
N THR A 173 -6.03 14.64 5.01
CA THR A 173 -4.79 14.77 4.24
C THR A 173 -4.52 13.51 3.42
N VAL A 174 -4.62 12.33 4.05
CA VAL A 174 -4.42 11.04 3.36
C VAL A 174 -5.48 10.81 2.29
N SER A 175 -6.74 11.14 2.54
CA SER A 175 -7.83 11.05 1.55
C SER A 175 -7.55 11.89 0.31
N MET A 176 -7.02 13.11 0.48
CA MET A 176 -6.66 13.96 -0.66
C MET A 176 -5.49 13.37 -1.45
N GLU A 177 -4.50 12.77 -0.77
CA GLU A 177 -3.39 12.08 -1.41
C GLU A 177 -3.87 10.85 -2.19
N GLN A 178 -4.74 10.03 -1.59
CA GLN A 178 -5.34 8.87 -2.26
C GLN A 178 -6.14 9.28 -3.51
N TRP A 179 -6.90 10.35 -3.40
CA TRP A 179 -7.64 10.88 -4.55
C TRP A 179 -6.72 11.34 -5.68
N ALA A 180 -5.63 12.03 -5.36
CA ALA A 180 -4.65 12.47 -6.35
C ALA A 180 -3.96 11.28 -7.04
N LEU A 181 -3.60 10.24 -6.28
CA LEU A 181 -3.02 9.00 -6.81
C LEU A 181 -4.02 8.25 -7.72
N LEU A 182 -5.27 8.11 -7.27
CA LEU A 182 -6.33 7.46 -8.06
C LEU A 182 -6.59 8.22 -9.36
N SER A 183 -6.68 9.55 -9.29
CA SER A 183 -6.88 10.39 -10.48
C SER A 183 -5.70 10.33 -11.46
N SER A 184 -4.50 10.03 -10.96
CA SER A 184 -3.31 9.85 -11.80
C SER A 184 -3.21 8.45 -12.40
N ALA A 185 -3.81 7.46 -11.74
CA ALA A 185 -3.81 6.07 -12.20
C ALA A 185 -4.91 5.79 -13.23
N TYR A 186 -5.99 6.58 -13.22
CA TYR A 186 -7.12 6.50 -14.15
C TYR A 186 -6.83 7.30 -15.41
#